data_ad8d046ee98e1588f3c119bbc24265a2
#
_entry.id   ad8d046ee98e1588f3c119bbc24265a2
#
_cell.length_a   1.000
_cell.length_b   1.000
_cell.length_c   1.000
_cell.angle_alpha   90.00
_cell.angle_beta   90.00
_cell.angle_gamma   90.00
#
_symmetry.space_group_name_H-M   'P 1'
#
loop_
_entity.id
_entity.type
_entity.pdbx_description
1 polymer ?
#
loop_
_entity_poly.entity_id
_entity_poly.type
_entity_poly.pdbx_seq_one_letter_code
_entity_poly.pdbx_strand_id
1 'polypeptide(L)'
;MTVAVRRQSRHCSAGSNSAQPNNSHEAISRMDVLSERIRDFHYNEDQTHAQLNRKLQLRDQLYYAISPIFPMCGLYIVGSSLNGFGTKRSDLDLCLMITNRDIDQRTDAVVVLSSVMRTLESNQIVAEQNLILAKVPILRIKFIGTFHDITVDLNVNNSVAIRNTHLMCYYSSFDWRVRPLVMVVKEWAKRHGINDSACSSFTSYSLVLMVIHYLQCGAQPPVLPNLQQMYPKRFSVRADVRTLNVSLPFEPIPTAMGWQFKDDATLSELLLGFLRYYAFQFDFDADAISIRMGKKVNRAQVAQNQSLPFQDIKKAFVDSYREFFSQEAITKNEFNFLYKLGVVNY
;
A
#
# COMPACT_ATOMS: atom_id res chain seq x y z
N MET A 1 -18.29 -37.88 -5.16
CA MET A 1 -19.00 -38.04 -6.43
C MET A 1 -18.12 -37.49 -7.54
N THR A 2 -17.52 -38.40 -8.31
CA THR A 2 -16.56 -38.12 -9.37
C THR A 2 -17.32 -38.00 -10.69
N VAL A 3 -17.26 -36.86 -11.37
CA VAL A 3 -17.86 -36.71 -12.71
C VAL A 3 -16.76 -36.77 -13.76
N ALA A 4 -16.80 -37.85 -14.54
CA ALA A 4 -15.93 -38.11 -15.69
C ALA A 4 -16.47 -37.38 -16.92
N VAL A 5 -15.62 -36.57 -17.59
CA VAL A 5 -15.93 -35.93 -18.88
C VAL A 5 -15.35 -36.82 -20.01
N ARG A 6 -16.22 -37.35 -20.86
CA ARG A 6 -15.93 -38.10 -22.07
C ARG A 6 -15.26 -37.25 -23.14
N ARG A 7 -14.11 -37.69 -23.62
CA ARG A 7 -13.51 -37.23 -24.89
C ARG A 7 -14.24 -37.89 -26.05
N GLN A 8 -14.74 -37.09 -26.99
CA GLN A 8 -15.10 -37.57 -28.34
C GLN A 8 -13.97 -37.20 -29.32
N SER A 9 -13.36 -38.21 -29.90
CA SER A 9 -12.44 -38.12 -31.02
C SER A 9 -13.24 -38.01 -32.31
N ARG A 10 -12.97 -36.98 -33.12
CA ARG A 10 -13.36 -36.91 -34.53
C ARG A 10 -12.10 -36.95 -35.37
N HIS A 11 -11.95 -38.03 -36.14
CA HIS A 11 -11.06 -38.10 -37.30
C HIS A 11 -11.56 -37.17 -38.39
N CYS A 12 -10.69 -36.36 -38.94
CA CYS A 12 -10.84 -35.81 -40.28
C CYS A 12 -9.48 -35.80 -40.98
N SER A 13 -9.56 -36.21 -42.22
CA SER A 13 -8.58 -36.55 -43.21
C SER A 13 -7.58 -35.48 -43.57
N ALA A 14 -6.41 -35.92 -44.00
CA ALA A 14 -5.29 -35.19 -44.57
C ALA A 14 -5.66 -34.41 -45.83
N GLY A 15 -5.34 -33.10 -45.80
CA GLY A 15 -5.17 -32.24 -46.94
C GLY A 15 -3.83 -31.55 -46.84
N SER A 16 -2.87 -31.96 -47.65
CA SER A 16 -1.54 -31.37 -47.80
C SER A 16 -1.64 -29.98 -48.45
N ASN A 17 -1.53 -28.92 -47.66
CA ASN A 17 -1.16 -27.60 -48.13
C ASN A 17 0.05 -27.14 -47.32
N SER A 18 1.17 -27.00 -48.04
CA SER A 18 2.41 -26.38 -47.57
C SER A 18 2.17 -24.90 -47.28
N ALA A 19 1.74 -24.60 -46.05
CA ALA A 19 1.78 -23.25 -45.50
C ALA A 19 3.15 -23.07 -44.83
N GLN A 20 3.94 -22.12 -45.34
CA GLN A 20 5.14 -21.64 -44.68
C GLN A 20 4.79 -21.23 -43.24
N PRO A 21 5.66 -21.50 -42.24
CA PRO A 21 5.44 -20.97 -40.92
C PRO A 21 5.58 -19.45 -40.94
N ASN A 22 4.46 -18.75 -40.78
CA ASN A 22 4.47 -17.33 -40.45
C ASN A 22 5.14 -17.21 -39.06
N ASN A 23 6.44 -16.91 -39.07
CA ASN A 23 7.18 -16.41 -37.94
C ASN A 23 6.74 -14.97 -37.67
N SER A 24 5.50 -14.76 -37.26
CA SER A 24 5.13 -13.56 -36.52
C SER A 24 5.58 -13.76 -35.08
N HIS A 25 6.89 -13.58 -34.81
CA HIS A 25 7.32 -13.13 -33.49
C HIS A 25 6.69 -11.75 -33.33
N GLU A 26 5.50 -11.68 -32.68
CA GLU A 26 4.97 -10.42 -32.20
C GLU A 26 6.06 -9.83 -31.30
N ALA A 27 6.62 -8.70 -31.71
CA ALA A 27 7.59 -7.99 -30.92
C ALA A 27 6.91 -7.59 -29.61
N ILE A 28 7.36 -8.15 -28.48
CA ILE A 28 6.87 -7.82 -27.15
C ILE A 28 7.00 -6.31 -26.98
N SER A 29 5.88 -5.64 -26.70
CA SER A 29 5.88 -4.18 -26.56
C SER A 29 6.62 -3.77 -25.27
N ARG A 30 7.21 -2.55 -25.25
CA ARG A 30 7.81 -1.98 -24.03
C ARG A 30 6.80 -1.92 -22.85
N MET A 31 5.52 -1.74 -23.18
CA MET A 31 4.43 -1.72 -22.20
C MET A 31 4.23 -3.10 -21.57
N ASP A 32 4.31 -4.16 -22.35
CA ASP A 32 4.18 -5.52 -21.84
C ASP A 32 5.35 -5.89 -20.95
N VAL A 33 6.58 -5.57 -21.38
CA VAL A 33 7.79 -5.76 -20.56
C VAL A 33 7.68 -5.02 -19.24
N LEU A 34 7.24 -3.76 -19.24
CA LEU A 34 7.06 -2.99 -17.99
C LEU A 34 5.99 -3.62 -17.09
N SER A 35 4.86 -4.06 -17.66
CA SER A 35 3.81 -4.73 -16.88
C SER A 35 4.29 -6.02 -16.22
N GLU A 36 5.10 -6.82 -16.94
CA GLU A 36 5.73 -8.03 -16.38
C GLU A 36 6.70 -7.68 -15.26
N ARG A 37 7.60 -6.70 -15.46
CA ARG A 37 8.55 -6.28 -14.43
C ARG A 37 7.88 -5.77 -13.16
N ILE A 38 6.78 -5.03 -13.27
CA ILE A 38 5.99 -4.60 -12.11
C ILE A 38 5.41 -5.81 -11.38
N ARG A 39 4.91 -6.81 -12.12
CA ARG A 39 4.36 -8.04 -11.56
C ARG A 39 5.41 -8.87 -10.84
N ASP A 40 6.57 -9.06 -11.48
CA ASP A 40 7.71 -9.78 -10.92
C ASP A 40 8.23 -9.09 -9.65
N PHE A 41 8.36 -7.76 -9.67
CA PHE A 41 8.76 -6.98 -8.52
C PHE A 41 7.78 -7.18 -7.35
N HIS A 42 6.47 -7.08 -7.60
CA HIS A 42 5.47 -7.34 -6.58
C HIS A 42 5.58 -8.76 -6.02
N TYR A 43 5.67 -9.77 -6.87
CA TYR A 43 5.78 -11.17 -6.44
C TYR A 43 7.03 -11.42 -5.58
N ASN A 44 8.15 -10.80 -5.97
CA ASN A 44 9.42 -10.98 -5.26
C ASN A 44 9.51 -10.22 -3.94
N GLU A 45 8.87 -9.05 -3.82
CA GLU A 45 8.97 -8.19 -2.63
C GLU A 45 7.77 -8.30 -1.68
N ASP A 46 6.67 -8.93 -2.09
CA ASP A 46 5.46 -9.05 -1.28
C ASP A 46 5.71 -9.80 0.04
N GLN A 47 5.07 -9.33 1.11
CA GLN A 47 5.11 -9.98 2.42
C GLN A 47 4.48 -11.38 2.34
N THR A 48 5.23 -12.40 2.74
CA THR A 48 4.75 -13.79 2.74
C THR A 48 3.82 -14.06 3.94
N HIS A 49 2.98 -15.09 3.82
CA HIS A 49 2.17 -15.58 4.94
C HIS A 49 3.03 -16.00 6.14
N ALA A 50 4.20 -16.61 5.90
CA ALA A 50 5.11 -16.99 6.97
C ALA A 50 5.64 -15.78 7.75
N GLN A 51 6.00 -14.69 7.04
CA GLN A 51 6.43 -13.44 7.67
C GLN A 51 5.28 -12.79 8.47
N LEU A 52 4.06 -12.77 7.92
CA LEU A 52 2.90 -12.26 8.65
C LEU A 52 2.62 -13.08 9.91
N ASN A 53 2.69 -14.41 9.83
CA ASN A 53 2.51 -15.28 11.00
C ASN A 53 3.55 -15.03 12.09
N ARG A 54 4.83 -14.80 11.73
CA ARG A 54 5.88 -14.41 12.69
C ARG A 54 5.56 -13.06 13.36
N LYS A 55 5.06 -12.09 12.61
CA LYS A 55 4.62 -10.80 13.13
C LYS A 55 3.43 -10.93 14.08
N LEU A 56 2.47 -11.80 13.77
CA LEU A 56 1.36 -12.13 14.65
C LEU A 56 1.82 -12.78 15.95
N GLN A 57 2.74 -13.74 15.90
CA GLN A 57 3.34 -14.37 17.07
C GLN A 57 4.06 -13.34 17.96
N LEU A 58 4.84 -12.43 17.36
CA LEU A 58 5.52 -11.37 18.10
C LEU A 58 4.52 -10.42 18.76
N ARG A 59 3.45 -10.01 18.03
CA ARG A 59 2.37 -9.21 18.59
C ARG A 59 1.74 -9.89 19.81
N ASP A 60 1.48 -11.19 19.75
CA ASP A 60 0.87 -11.93 20.84
C ASP A 60 1.81 -12.00 22.07
N GLN A 61 3.13 -12.21 21.86
CA GLN A 61 4.10 -12.18 22.96
C GLN A 61 4.17 -10.79 23.62
N LEU A 62 4.15 -9.71 22.83
CA LEU A 62 4.11 -8.35 23.37
C LEU A 62 2.78 -8.07 24.11
N TYR A 63 1.66 -8.55 23.59
CA TYR A 63 0.37 -8.43 24.26
C TYR A 63 0.40 -9.08 25.65
N TYR A 64 0.90 -10.31 25.78
CA TYR A 64 1.00 -10.99 27.07
C TYR A 64 1.96 -10.31 28.04
N ALA A 65 3.00 -9.64 27.54
CA ALA A 65 3.90 -8.86 28.38
C ALA A 65 3.27 -7.53 28.86
N ILE A 66 2.43 -6.89 28.03
CA ILE A 66 1.84 -5.57 28.28
C ILE A 66 0.51 -5.66 29.04
N SER A 67 -0.32 -6.66 28.77
CA SER A 67 -1.67 -6.79 29.35
C SER A 67 -1.73 -6.81 30.87
N PRO A 68 -0.74 -7.27 31.65
CA PRO A 68 -0.78 -7.18 33.11
C PRO A 68 -0.81 -5.75 33.63
N ILE A 69 -0.18 -4.79 32.94
CA ILE A 69 -0.19 -3.37 33.35
C ILE A 69 -1.37 -2.59 32.78
N PHE A 70 -2.00 -3.10 31.68
CA PHE A 70 -3.20 -2.54 31.07
C PHE A 70 -4.25 -3.63 30.79
N PRO A 71 -4.99 -4.11 31.81
CA PRO A 71 -5.82 -5.33 31.71
C PRO A 71 -6.91 -5.28 30.65
N MET A 72 -7.38 -4.09 30.28
CA MET A 72 -8.44 -3.89 29.25
C MET A 72 -7.90 -3.42 27.91
N CYS A 73 -6.59 -3.56 27.67
CA CYS A 73 -5.99 -3.12 26.43
C CYS A 73 -6.28 -4.06 25.25
N GLY A 74 -6.18 -3.51 24.05
CA GLY A 74 -6.08 -4.26 22.79
C GLY A 74 -4.80 -3.87 22.06
N LEU A 75 -4.09 -4.84 21.50
CA LEU A 75 -2.89 -4.60 20.71
C LEU A 75 -3.14 -4.98 19.24
N TYR A 76 -3.23 -3.98 18.39
CA TYR A 76 -3.64 -4.11 16.99
C TYR A 76 -2.45 -3.94 16.06
N ILE A 77 -2.33 -4.84 15.08
CA ILE A 77 -1.44 -4.60 13.94
C ILE A 77 -2.07 -3.52 13.06
N VAL A 78 -1.28 -2.52 12.71
CA VAL A 78 -1.67 -1.45 11.80
C VAL A 78 -0.67 -1.29 10.66
N GLY A 79 -0.94 -0.39 9.72
CA GLY A 79 -0.01 -0.07 8.66
C GLY A 79 0.19 -1.18 7.62
N SER A 80 1.38 -1.19 7.03
CA SER A 80 1.68 -1.99 5.84
C SER A 80 1.60 -3.49 6.08
N SER A 81 1.92 -3.98 7.26
CA SER A 81 1.91 -5.41 7.58
C SER A 81 0.52 -6.06 7.49
N LEU A 82 -0.57 -5.29 7.58
CA LEU A 82 -1.94 -5.81 7.54
C LEU A 82 -2.78 -5.25 6.39
N ASN A 83 -2.43 -4.09 5.82
CA ASN A 83 -3.24 -3.41 4.82
C ASN A 83 -3.02 -3.90 3.37
N GLY A 84 -2.20 -4.93 3.15
CA GLY A 84 -1.90 -5.50 1.84
C GLY A 84 -0.77 -4.80 1.06
N PHE A 85 -0.11 -3.78 1.63
CA PHE A 85 0.99 -3.05 1.00
C PHE A 85 2.34 -3.29 1.69
N GLY A 86 2.43 -4.35 2.49
CA GLY A 86 3.64 -4.77 3.17
C GLY A 86 4.62 -5.48 2.24
N THR A 87 5.90 -5.21 2.43
CA THR A 87 7.00 -5.93 1.79
C THR A 87 7.66 -6.87 2.78
N LYS A 88 8.56 -7.73 2.29
CA LYS A 88 9.40 -8.61 3.11
C LYS A 88 10.20 -7.85 4.19
N ARG A 89 10.48 -6.55 3.94
CA ARG A 89 11.30 -5.68 4.80
C ARG A 89 10.48 -4.67 5.60
N SER A 90 9.14 -4.75 5.54
CA SER A 90 8.28 -3.81 6.28
C SER A 90 8.37 -4.04 7.77
N ASP A 91 8.52 -2.96 8.54
CA ASP A 91 8.41 -2.96 9.99
C ASP A 91 7.02 -3.44 10.45
N LEU A 92 6.89 -3.78 11.71
CA LEU A 92 5.63 -4.14 12.34
C LEU A 92 5.09 -2.93 13.12
N ASP A 93 4.11 -2.24 12.53
CA ASP A 93 3.41 -1.17 13.23
C ASP A 93 2.33 -1.74 14.15
N LEU A 94 2.36 -1.35 15.43
CA LEU A 94 1.39 -1.75 16.44
C LEU A 94 0.69 -0.53 17.07
N CYS A 95 -0.59 -0.68 17.36
CA CYS A 95 -1.36 0.30 18.12
C CYS A 95 -1.92 -0.32 19.41
N LEU A 96 -1.45 0.16 20.54
CA LEU A 96 -1.96 -0.21 21.87
C LEU A 96 -3.17 0.66 22.21
N MET A 97 -4.36 0.07 22.24
CA MET A 97 -5.58 0.74 22.69
C MET A 97 -5.82 0.44 24.17
N ILE A 98 -5.71 1.43 25.02
CA ILE A 98 -5.95 1.31 26.48
C ILE A 98 -7.31 1.88 26.87
N THR A 99 -7.89 2.74 26.05
CA THR A 99 -9.22 3.33 26.25
C THR A 99 -9.89 3.60 24.90
N ASN A 100 -11.21 3.72 24.90
CA ASN A 100 -11.99 4.14 23.73
C ASN A 100 -12.10 5.68 23.59
N ARG A 101 -11.52 6.44 24.51
CA ARG A 101 -11.48 7.90 24.48
C ARG A 101 -10.21 8.38 23.79
N ASP A 102 -10.26 9.58 23.25
CA ASP A 102 -9.05 10.24 22.79
C ASP A 102 -8.16 10.59 23.98
N ILE A 103 -6.85 10.49 23.79
CA ILE A 103 -5.83 10.87 24.77
C ILE A 103 -4.92 11.92 24.14
N ASP A 104 -4.28 12.72 25.00
CA ASP A 104 -3.26 13.64 24.52
C ASP A 104 -2.01 12.87 24.07
N GLN A 105 -1.66 13.04 22.77
CA GLN A 105 -0.53 12.31 22.19
C GLN A 105 0.83 12.82 22.69
N ARG A 106 0.92 14.07 23.20
CA ARG A 106 2.19 14.66 23.66
C ARG A 106 2.50 14.32 25.11
N THR A 107 1.48 14.07 25.91
CA THR A 107 1.60 13.80 27.36
C THR A 107 1.20 12.38 27.70
N ASP A 108 -0.08 12.01 27.53
CA ASP A 108 -0.61 10.73 28.01
C ASP A 108 -0.01 9.55 27.25
N ALA A 109 0.10 9.64 25.91
CA ALA A 109 0.68 8.57 25.12
C ALA A 109 2.16 8.33 25.49
N VAL A 110 2.93 9.39 25.75
CA VAL A 110 4.34 9.29 26.17
C VAL A 110 4.46 8.59 27.53
N VAL A 111 3.57 8.90 28.49
CA VAL A 111 3.54 8.22 29.82
C VAL A 111 3.25 6.73 29.66
N VAL A 112 2.26 6.38 28.83
CA VAL A 112 1.91 4.98 28.55
C VAL A 112 3.08 4.24 27.89
N LEU A 113 3.68 4.82 26.83
CA LEU A 113 4.84 4.22 26.16
C LEU A 113 6.04 4.04 27.08
N SER A 114 6.29 5.01 27.98
CA SER A 114 7.35 4.90 29.00
C SER A 114 7.07 3.79 30.01
N SER A 115 5.81 3.53 30.33
CA SER A 115 5.41 2.43 31.20
C SER A 115 5.58 1.07 30.50
N VAL A 116 5.21 0.97 29.24
CA VAL A 116 5.48 -0.21 28.39
C VAL A 116 6.98 -0.47 28.29
N MET A 117 7.77 0.57 28.00
CA MET A 117 9.23 0.48 27.86
C MET A 117 9.86 -0.14 29.12
N ARG A 118 9.51 0.37 30.31
CA ARG A 118 9.99 -0.18 31.60
C ARG A 118 9.57 -1.64 31.80
N THR A 119 8.35 -1.99 31.42
CA THR A 119 7.87 -3.38 31.57
C THR A 119 8.65 -4.33 30.65
N LEU A 120 9.05 -3.87 29.49
CA LEU A 120 9.79 -4.67 28.51
C LEU A 120 11.31 -4.72 28.76
N GLU A 121 11.88 -3.92 29.69
CA GLU A 121 13.31 -3.94 30.02
C GLU A 121 13.82 -5.30 30.47
N SER A 122 12.99 -6.06 31.20
CA SER A 122 13.32 -7.41 31.68
C SER A 122 12.95 -8.52 30.67
N ASN A 123 12.39 -8.19 29.53
CA ASN A 123 11.94 -9.18 28.54
C ASN A 123 13.12 -9.71 27.75
N GLN A 124 13.37 -11.01 27.83
CA GLN A 124 14.54 -11.69 27.28
C GLN A 124 14.67 -11.61 25.75
N ILE A 125 13.57 -11.32 25.01
CA ILE A 125 13.62 -11.21 23.55
C ILE A 125 13.89 -9.79 23.07
N VAL A 126 13.81 -8.77 23.94
CA VAL A 126 14.02 -7.36 23.60
C VAL A 126 15.51 -7.03 23.58
N ALA A 127 16.01 -6.50 22.48
CA ALA A 127 17.39 -6.09 22.29
C ALA A 127 17.60 -4.60 22.59
N GLU A 128 16.72 -3.77 22.06
CA GLU A 128 16.84 -2.31 22.10
C GLU A 128 15.46 -1.67 22.12
N GLN A 129 15.31 -0.58 22.87
CA GLN A 129 14.09 0.23 22.89
C GLN A 129 14.46 1.70 22.73
N ASN A 130 13.71 2.42 21.90
CA ASN A 130 13.88 3.85 21.68
C ASN A 130 12.52 4.56 21.61
N LEU A 131 12.29 5.50 22.54
CA LEU A 131 11.10 6.34 22.55
C LEU A 131 11.32 7.56 21.63
N ILE A 132 10.61 7.61 20.51
CA ILE A 132 10.70 8.67 19.50
C ILE A 132 9.54 9.63 19.71
N LEU A 133 9.86 10.86 20.08
CA LEU A 133 8.90 11.93 20.28
C LEU A 133 8.56 12.60 18.93
N ALA A 134 7.28 12.52 18.54
CA ALA A 134 6.74 13.09 17.33
C ALA A 134 5.30 13.57 17.56
N LYS A 135 4.59 14.02 16.51
CA LYS A 135 3.17 14.35 16.61
C LYS A 135 2.33 13.16 17.10
N VAL A 136 2.69 11.95 16.69
CA VAL A 136 2.25 10.68 17.27
C VAL A 136 3.51 9.98 17.76
N PRO A 137 3.76 9.91 19.07
CA PRO A 137 4.98 9.29 19.59
C PRO A 137 4.94 7.78 19.37
N ILE A 138 6.12 7.20 19.19
CA ILE A 138 6.28 5.74 19.01
C ILE A 138 7.39 5.21 19.92
N LEU A 139 7.19 3.99 20.41
CA LEU A 139 8.25 3.19 21.01
C LEU A 139 8.77 2.21 19.96
N ARG A 140 9.98 2.45 19.45
CA ARG A 140 10.67 1.54 18.54
C ARG A 140 11.37 0.46 19.31
N ILE A 141 11.11 -0.80 18.95
CA ILE A 141 11.62 -1.98 19.66
C ILE A 141 12.30 -2.89 18.65
N LYS A 142 13.54 -3.31 18.94
CA LYS A 142 14.28 -4.35 18.22
C LYS A 142 14.42 -5.58 19.10
N PHE A 143 14.55 -6.73 18.47
CA PHE A 143 14.52 -8.03 19.14
C PHE A 143 15.77 -8.86 18.86
N ILE A 144 15.99 -9.90 19.65
CA ILE A 144 16.99 -10.93 19.45
C ILE A 144 16.34 -12.27 19.06
N GLY A 145 17.14 -13.26 18.73
CA GLY A 145 16.67 -14.62 18.44
C GLY A 145 15.79 -14.69 17.19
N THR A 146 14.66 -15.35 17.28
CA THR A 146 13.75 -15.61 16.15
C THR A 146 13.11 -14.36 15.53
N PHE A 147 13.15 -13.22 16.21
CA PHE A 147 12.53 -11.97 15.76
C PHE A 147 13.56 -10.86 15.45
N HIS A 148 14.85 -11.18 15.37
CA HIS A 148 15.94 -10.22 15.20
C HIS A 148 15.83 -9.32 13.95
N ASP A 149 15.11 -9.80 12.95
CA ASP A 149 14.87 -9.11 11.67
C ASP A 149 13.57 -8.28 11.64
N ILE A 150 12.81 -8.25 12.76
CA ILE A 150 11.58 -7.49 12.88
C ILE A 150 11.82 -6.28 13.79
N THR A 151 11.55 -5.09 13.26
CA THR A 151 11.44 -3.86 14.07
C THR A 151 9.95 -3.60 14.35
N VAL A 152 9.62 -3.26 15.59
CA VAL A 152 8.27 -2.87 16.00
C VAL A 152 8.24 -1.37 16.26
N ASP A 153 7.25 -0.69 15.69
CA ASP A 153 6.88 0.69 16.00
C ASP A 153 5.52 0.70 16.72
N LEU A 154 5.56 0.87 18.03
CA LEU A 154 4.37 0.85 18.87
C LEU A 154 3.88 2.28 19.15
N ASN A 155 2.63 2.59 18.82
CA ASN A 155 1.93 3.80 19.22
C ASN A 155 0.75 3.49 20.16
N VAL A 156 0.16 4.54 20.75
CA VAL A 156 -0.92 4.39 21.74
C VAL A 156 -2.17 5.15 21.32
N ASN A 157 -3.32 4.52 21.47
CA ASN A 157 -4.66 5.08 21.24
C ASN A 157 -4.85 5.78 19.88
N ASN A 158 -4.09 5.38 18.86
CA ASN A 158 -4.23 5.90 17.50
C ASN A 158 -5.34 5.15 16.73
N SER A 159 -6.59 5.38 17.11
CA SER A 159 -7.75 4.74 16.45
C SER A 159 -7.83 5.05 14.95
N VAL A 160 -7.25 6.17 14.52
CA VAL A 160 -7.18 6.56 13.10
C VAL A 160 -6.30 5.58 12.33
N ALA A 161 -5.17 5.14 12.88
CA ALA A 161 -4.30 4.15 12.24
C ALA A 161 -5.04 2.82 12.02
N ILE A 162 -5.84 2.38 12.99
CA ILE A 162 -6.62 1.13 12.87
C ILE A 162 -7.67 1.27 11.76
N ARG A 163 -8.43 2.38 11.71
CA ARG A 163 -9.45 2.62 10.66
C ARG A 163 -8.82 2.77 9.28
N ASN A 164 -7.69 3.44 9.19
CA ASN A 164 -6.96 3.59 7.93
C ASN A 164 -6.46 2.23 7.44
N THR A 165 -5.91 1.40 8.31
CA THR A 165 -5.47 0.04 7.96
C THR A 165 -6.63 -0.80 7.45
N HIS A 166 -7.78 -0.76 8.13
CA HIS A 166 -9.00 -1.44 7.71
C HIS A 166 -9.45 -0.98 6.30
N LEU A 167 -9.55 0.32 6.06
CA LEU A 167 -9.95 0.86 4.76
C LEU A 167 -8.96 0.47 3.65
N MET A 168 -7.65 0.59 3.92
CA MET A 168 -6.61 0.26 2.95
C MET A 168 -6.58 -1.22 2.61
N CYS A 169 -6.85 -2.12 3.57
CA CYS A 169 -6.97 -3.55 3.34
C CYS A 169 -8.06 -3.86 2.30
N TYR A 170 -9.20 -3.17 2.37
CA TYR A 170 -10.27 -3.34 1.40
C TYR A 170 -9.92 -2.76 0.02
N TYR A 171 -9.26 -1.60 -0.06
CA TYR A 171 -8.79 -1.08 -1.34
C TYR A 171 -7.74 -1.99 -1.99
N SER A 172 -6.81 -2.54 -1.20
CA SER A 172 -5.75 -3.43 -1.71
C SER A 172 -6.29 -4.76 -2.25
N SER A 173 -7.44 -5.20 -1.77
CA SER A 173 -8.09 -6.45 -2.19
C SER A 173 -9.22 -6.26 -3.21
N PHE A 174 -9.62 -5.02 -3.50
CA PHE A 174 -10.72 -4.73 -4.41
C PHE A 174 -10.36 -5.03 -5.87
N ASP A 175 -9.14 -4.66 -6.28
CA ASP A 175 -8.60 -4.93 -7.62
C ASP A 175 -7.15 -5.38 -7.49
N TRP A 176 -6.77 -6.45 -8.17
CA TRP A 176 -5.45 -7.07 -8.08
C TRP A 176 -4.31 -6.13 -8.48
N ARG A 177 -4.56 -5.12 -9.33
CA ARG A 177 -3.57 -4.15 -9.83
C ARG A 177 -3.15 -3.14 -8.77
N VAL A 178 -3.95 -2.93 -7.74
CA VAL A 178 -3.69 -1.93 -6.69
C VAL A 178 -2.39 -2.22 -5.94
N ARG A 179 -2.18 -3.48 -5.54
CA ARG A 179 -0.99 -3.86 -4.75
C ARG A 179 0.32 -3.68 -5.54
N PRO A 180 0.47 -4.24 -6.75
CA PRO A 180 1.67 -4.03 -7.56
C PRO A 180 1.93 -2.55 -7.85
N LEU A 181 0.90 -1.79 -8.18
CA LEU A 181 1.02 -0.37 -8.49
C LEU A 181 1.50 0.45 -7.28
N VAL A 182 0.92 0.23 -6.10
CA VAL A 182 1.35 0.90 -4.87
C VAL A 182 2.79 0.55 -4.53
N MET A 183 3.19 -0.72 -4.68
CA MET A 183 4.54 -1.15 -4.34
C MET A 183 5.59 -0.51 -5.24
N VAL A 184 5.37 -0.47 -6.55
CA VAL A 184 6.30 0.17 -7.49
C VAL A 184 6.34 1.68 -7.29
N VAL A 185 5.22 2.33 -7.01
CA VAL A 185 5.19 3.79 -6.74
C VAL A 185 5.95 4.12 -5.45
N LYS A 186 5.85 3.32 -4.40
CA LYS A 186 6.63 3.50 -3.16
C LYS A 186 8.13 3.36 -3.42
N GLU A 187 8.56 2.34 -4.16
CA GLU A 187 9.97 2.13 -4.49
C GLU A 187 10.50 3.24 -5.41
N TRP A 188 9.73 3.64 -6.43
CA TRP A 188 10.03 4.77 -7.28
C TRP A 188 10.24 6.06 -6.47
N ALA A 189 9.31 6.37 -5.58
CA ALA A 189 9.38 7.56 -4.75
C ALA A 189 10.60 7.55 -3.81
N LYS A 190 10.95 6.39 -3.26
CA LYS A 190 12.15 6.20 -2.43
C LYS A 190 13.42 6.48 -3.25
N ARG A 191 13.54 5.94 -4.46
CA ARG A 191 14.71 6.15 -5.33
C ARG A 191 14.86 7.59 -5.82
N HIS A 192 13.75 8.33 -5.89
CA HIS A 192 13.75 9.76 -6.23
C HIS A 192 13.88 10.68 -5.03
N GLY A 193 14.06 10.14 -3.81
CA GLY A 193 14.20 10.93 -2.58
C GLY A 193 12.93 11.69 -2.16
N ILE A 194 11.75 11.29 -2.68
CA ILE A 194 10.47 11.94 -2.37
C ILE A 194 9.58 11.10 -1.44
N ASN A 195 10.14 10.08 -0.80
CA ASN A 195 9.49 9.27 0.25
C ASN A 195 10.34 9.28 1.53
N ASP A 196 10.62 10.46 2.05
CA ASP A 196 11.32 10.66 3.32
C ASP A 196 10.60 11.71 4.16
N SER A 197 9.89 11.25 5.19
CA SER A 197 9.13 12.14 6.09
C SER A 197 10.02 13.07 6.93
N ALA A 198 11.31 12.74 7.12
CA ALA A 198 12.26 13.59 7.80
C ALA A 198 12.68 14.80 6.94
N CYS A 199 12.65 14.64 5.60
CA CYS A 199 13.00 15.67 4.63
C CYS A 199 11.78 16.43 4.08
N SER A 200 10.68 16.49 4.81
CA SER A 200 9.43 17.20 4.41
C SER A 200 8.85 16.72 3.08
N SER A 201 9.05 15.43 2.75
CA SER A 201 8.48 14.81 1.55
C SER A 201 7.30 13.89 1.89
N PHE A 202 6.81 13.10 0.93
CA PHE A 202 5.66 12.24 1.13
C PHE A 202 5.95 11.09 2.09
N THR A 203 4.98 10.79 2.94
CA THR A 203 4.98 9.51 3.68
C THR A 203 4.54 8.37 2.76
N SER A 204 4.92 7.13 3.08
CA SER A 204 4.42 5.96 2.36
C SER A 204 2.88 5.90 2.34
N TYR A 205 2.22 6.34 3.41
CA TYR A 205 0.76 6.43 3.46
C TYR A 205 0.20 7.45 2.45
N SER A 206 0.83 8.61 2.33
CA SER A 206 0.42 9.63 1.34
C SER A 206 0.52 9.10 -0.10
N LEU A 207 1.58 8.33 -0.42
CA LEU A 207 1.73 7.70 -1.73
C LEU A 207 0.62 6.67 -2.01
N VAL A 208 0.24 5.88 -1.00
CA VAL A 208 -0.91 4.96 -1.13
C VAL A 208 -2.19 5.73 -1.44
N LEU A 209 -2.45 6.84 -0.74
CA LEU A 209 -3.62 7.69 -1.01
C LEU A 209 -3.59 8.29 -2.42
N MET A 210 -2.42 8.69 -2.91
CA MET A 210 -2.25 9.21 -4.27
C MET A 210 -2.60 8.14 -5.32
N VAL A 211 -2.13 6.91 -5.14
CA VAL A 211 -2.46 5.80 -6.06
C VAL A 211 -3.96 5.50 -6.03
N ILE A 212 -4.57 5.39 -4.86
CA ILE A 212 -6.02 5.13 -4.72
C ILE A 212 -6.82 6.26 -5.37
N HIS A 213 -6.46 7.52 -5.11
CA HIS A 213 -7.12 8.67 -5.72
C HIS A 213 -7.02 8.65 -7.25
N TYR A 214 -5.83 8.38 -7.79
CA TYR A 214 -5.66 8.24 -9.23
C TYR A 214 -6.56 7.13 -9.80
N LEU A 215 -6.62 5.98 -9.15
CA LEU A 215 -7.47 4.86 -9.59
C LEU A 215 -8.97 5.14 -9.44
N GLN A 216 -9.37 6.06 -8.54
CA GLN A 216 -10.76 6.46 -8.36
C GLN A 216 -11.23 7.49 -9.40
N CYS A 217 -10.38 8.45 -9.78
CA CYS A 217 -10.82 9.58 -10.61
C CYS A 217 -9.79 10.11 -11.62
N GLY A 218 -8.53 9.70 -11.55
CA GLY A 218 -7.50 10.08 -12.53
C GLY A 218 -7.42 9.11 -13.70
N ALA A 219 -7.63 7.83 -13.45
CA ALA A 219 -7.72 6.80 -14.49
C ALA A 219 -9.04 6.89 -15.26
N GLN A 220 -9.01 6.62 -16.56
CA GLN A 220 -10.18 6.63 -17.46
C GLN A 220 -10.23 5.34 -18.26
N PRO A 221 -11.17 4.44 -17.99
CA PRO A 221 -12.20 4.50 -16.94
C PRO A 221 -11.63 4.34 -15.55
N PRO A 222 -12.38 4.75 -14.49
CA PRO A 222 -11.97 4.53 -13.10
C PRO A 222 -11.82 3.04 -12.77
N VAL A 223 -10.74 2.69 -12.06
CA VAL A 223 -10.45 1.30 -11.63
C VAL A 223 -11.02 1.00 -10.25
N LEU A 224 -11.07 1.99 -9.37
CA LEU A 224 -11.56 1.84 -8.01
C LEU A 224 -12.82 2.68 -7.76
N PRO A 225 -13.84 2.12 -7.09
CA PRO A 225 -14.97 2.89 -6.62
C PRO A 225 -14.63 3.67 -5.34
N ASN A 226 -15.55 4.51 -4.89
CA ASN A 226 -15.49 5.09 -3.56
C ASN A 226 -16.09 4.12 -2.53
N LEU A 227 -15.24 3.34 -1.86
CA LEU A 227 -15.69 2.33 -0.89
C LEU A 227 -16.41 2.94 0.32
N GLN A 228 -16.04 4.14 0.75
CA GLN A 228 -16.67 4.81 1.89
C GLN A 228 -18.10 5.30 1.56
N GLN A 229 -18.37 5.65 0.32
CA GLN A 229 -19.72 5.95 -0.15
C GLN A 229 -20.52 4.68 -0.43
N MET A 230 -19.87 3.64 -0.97
CA MET A 230 -20.49 2.36 -1.31
C MET A 230 -20.90 1.58 -0.06
N TYR A 231 -20.07 1.60 1.00
CA TYR A 231 -20.29 0.86 2.25
C TYR A 231 -20.17 1.78 3.48
N PRO A 232 -21.08 2.77 3.66
CA PRO A 232 -20.95 3.82 4.68
C PRO A 232 -21.02 3.28 6.12
N LYS A 233 -21.69 2.15 6.35
CA LYS A 233 -21.75 1.50 7.67
C LYS A 233 -20.40 0.85 8.02
N ARG A 234 -19.79 0.14 7.06
CA ARG A 234 -18.50 -0.55 7.24
C ARG A 234 -17.34 0.43 7.51
N PHE A 235 -17.32 1.55 6.79
CA PHE A 235 -16.27 2.57 6.91
C PHE A 235 -16.69 3.80 7.71
N SER A 236 -17.60 3.60 8.68
CA SER A 236 -18.03 4.67 9.58
C SER A 236 -16.89 5.10 10.50
N VAL A 237 -16.71 6.42 10.64
CA VAL A 237 -15.77 6.99 11.61
C VAL A 237 -16.17 6.76 13.06
N ARG A 238 -17.44 6.42 13.29
CA ARG A 238 -18.01 6.14 14.62
C ARG A 238 -17.97 4.66 14.99
N ALA A 239 -17.58 3.77 14.06
CA ALA A 239 -17.48 2.35 14.35
C ALA A 239 -16.45 2.11 15.46
N ASP A 240 -16.78 1.23 16.40
CA ASP A 240 -15.83 0.80 17.43
C ASP A 240 -14.68 0.03 16.76
N VAL A 241 -13.43 0.47 16.99
CA VAL A 241 -12.26 -0.16 16.38
C VAL A 241 -12.09 -1.63 16.75
N ARG A 242 -12.66 -2.06 17.89
CA ARG A 242 -12.65 -3.46 18.34
C ARG A 242 -13.52 -4.38 17.47
N THR A 243 -14.47 -3.81 16.73
CA THR A 243 -15.36 -4.54 15.82
C THR A 243 -14.87 -4.58 14.38
N LEU A 244 -13.79 -3.85 14.06
CA LEU A 244 -13.25 -3.81 12.71
C LEU A 244 -12.53 -5.13 12.40
N ASN A 245 -12.96 -5.78 11.32
CA ASN A 245 -12.41 -7.06 10.87
C ASN A 245 -11.99 -6.96 9.41
N VAL A 246 -10.70 -7.14 9.14
CA VAL A 246 -10.12 -7.10 7.80
C VAL A 246 -10.34 -8.39 6.99
N SER A 247 -10.79 -9.46 7.66
CA SER A 247 -11.03 -10.77 7.01
C SER A 247 -12.46 -10.94 6.52
N LEU A 248 -13.36 -9.99 6.78
CA LEU A 248 -14.73 -10.06 6.27
C LEU A 248 -14.73 -9.82 4.75
N PRO A 249 -15.38 -10.69 3.97
CA PRO A 249 -15.52 -10.49 2.53
C PRO A 249 -16.28 -9.19 2.23
N PHE A 250 -16.14 -8.70 0.99
CA PHE A 250 -16.99 -7.63 0.50
C PHE A 250 -18.46 -8.08 0.48
N GLU A 251 -19.32 -7.19 0.90
CA GLU A 251 -20.75 -7.28 0.59
C GLU A 251 -20.96 -7.12 -0.92
N PRO A 252 -22.04 -7.68 -1.50
CA PRO A 252 -22.36 -7.45 -2.91
C PRO A 252 -22.36 -5.95 -3.23
N ILE A 253 -21.83 -5.61 -4.40
CA ILE A 253 -21.80 -4.22 -4.87
C ILE A 253 -23.25 -3.72 -5.02
N PRO A 254 -23.62 -2.59 -4.37
CA PRO A 254 -24.97 -2.06 -4.47
C PRO A 254 -25.31 -1.72 -5.93
N THR A 255 -26.35 -2.33 -6.47
CA THR A 255 -26.79 -2.13 -7.86
C THR A 255 -27.09 -0.66 -8.19
N ALA A 256 -27.58 0.09 -7.20
CA ALA A 256 -27.85 1.52 -7.33
C ALA A 256 -26.61 2.39 -7.62
N MET A 257 -25.41 1.88 -7.38
CA MET A 257 -24.15 2.61 -7.61
C MET A 257 -23.67 2.53 -9.06
N GLY A 258 -24.25 1.66 -9.90
CA GLY A 258 -23.87 1.52 -11.32
C GLY A 258 -22.40 1.15 -11.59
N TRP A 259 -21.68 0.68 -10.56
CA TRP A 259 -20.26 0.31 -10.70
C TRP A 259 -20.14 -0.96 -11.55
N GLN A 260 -19.31 -0.88 -12.57
CA GLN A 260 -18.94 -2.03 -13.41
C GLN A 260 -17.42 -2.18 -13.41
N PHE A 261 -16.95 -3.40 -13.21
CA PHE A 261 -15.56 -3.72 -13.41
C PHE A 261 -15.21 -3.57 -14.90
N LYS A 262 -14.21 -2.75 -15.20
CA LYS A 262 -13.62 -2.63 -16.53
C LYS A 262 -12.17 -3.07 -16.44
N ASP A 263 -11.83 -4.14 -17.13
CA ASP A 263 -10.54 -4.83 -16.97
C ASP A 263 -9.54 -4.54 -18.08
N ASP A 264 -9.61 -3.39 -18.72
CA ASP A 264 -8.89 -3.13 -19.95
C ASP A 264 -7.48 -2.52 -19.76
N ALA A 265 -7.19 -1.91 -18.59
CA ALA A 265 -5.91 -1.23 -18.38
C ALA A 265 -4.84 -2.15 -17.79
N THR A 266 -3.66 -2.18 -18.42
CA THR A 266 -2.47 -2.90 -17.97
C THR A 266 -1.77 -2.17 -16.80
N LEU A 267 -0.87 -2.86 -16.08
CA LEU A 267 -0.08 -2.24 -14.98
C LEU A 267 0.80 -1.10 -15.49
N SER A 268 1.37 -1.23 -16.69
CA SER A 268 2.18 -0.18 -17.31
C SER A 268 1.35 1.05 -17.67
N GLU A 269 0.17 0.87 -18.25
CA GLU A 269 -0.74 1.98 -18.55
C GLU A 269 -1.16 2.72 -17.28
N LEU A 270 -1.48 1.98 -16.22
CA LEU A 270 -1.84 2.59 -14.93
C LEU A 270 -0.67 3.33 -14.28
N LEU A 271 0.55 2.78 -14.33
CA LEU A 271 1.74 3.46 -13.79
C LEU A 271 2.05 4.74 -14.57
N LEU A 272 2.09 4.67 -15.90
CA LEU A 272 2.37 5.83 -16.75
C LEU A 272 1.25 6.87 -16.65
N GLY A 273 0.00 6.42 -16.57
CA GLY A 273 -1.15 7.28 -16.31
C GLY A 273 -1.06 7.99 -14.96
N PHE A 274 -0.63 7.29 -13.90
CA PHE A 274 -0.36 7.87 -12.58
C PHE A 274 0.71 8.95 -12.63
N LEU A 275 1.85 8.67 -13.26
CA LEU A 275 2.93 9.66 -13.43
C LEU A 275 2.45 10.88 -14.22
N ARG A 276 1.73 10.66 -15.34
CA ARG A 276 1.17 11.73 -16.16
C ARG A 276 0.17 12.59 -15.40
N TYR A 277 -0.71 11.95 -14.62
CA TYR A 277 -1.75 12.65 -13.85
C TYR A 277 -1.14 13.64 -12.87
N TYR A 278 -0.16 13.22 -12.08
CA TYR A 278 0.50 14.08 -11.11
C TYR A 278 1.51 15.05 -11.74
N ALA A 279 2.06 14.74 -12.91
CA ALA A 279 2.93 15.66 -13.65
C ALA A 279 2.16 16.85 -14.26
N PHE A 280 0.95 16.62 -14.82
CA PHE A 280 0.32 17.56 -15.74
C PHE A 280 -1.15 17.91 -15.42
N GLN A 281 -1.85 17.10 -14.61
CA GLN A 281 -3.30 17.26 -14.41
C GLN A 281 -3.67 17.61 -12.96
N PHE A 282 -2.82 17.30 -12.00
CA PHE A 282 -3.01 17.61 -10.60
C PHE A 282 -2.24 18.87 -10.23
N ASP A 283 -2.96 19.88 -9.70
CA ASP A 283 -2.34 21.09 -9.22
C ASP A 283 -2.06 20.97 -7.70
N PHE A 284 -0.78 20.75 -7.36
CA PHE A 284 -0.37 20.59 -5.97
C PHE A 284 -0.58 21.83 -5.09
N ASP A 285 -0.72 23.01 -5.69
CA ASP A 285 -0.97 24.27 -4.96
C ASP A 285 -2.46 24.47 -4.69
N ALA A 286 -3.33 24.12 -5.65
CA ALA A 286 -4.77 24.32 -5.56
C ALA A 286 -5.55 23.10 -5.08
N ASP A 287 -5.07 21.87 -5.42
CA ASP A 287 -5.78 20.62 -5.21
C ASP A 287 -5.32 19.89 -3.94
N ALA A 288 -6.25 19.24 -3.26
CA ALA A 288 -5.99 18.21 -2.27
C ALA A 288 -6.76 16.93 -2.61
N ILE A 289 -6.21 15.78 -2.17
CA ILE A 289 -6.79 14.46 -2.40
C ILE A 289 -7.85 14.16 -1.33
N SER A 290 -9.01 13.69 -1.76
CA SER A 290 -10.02 13.12 -0.88
C SER A 290 -10.50 11.77 -1.40
N ILE A 291 -9.91 10.67 -0.92
CA ILE A 291 -10.38 9.32 -1.27
C ILE A 291 -11.78 9.04 -0.72
N ARG A 292 -12.18 9.75 0.36
CA ARG A 292 -13.53 9.68 0.92
C ARG A 292 -14.58 10.26 -0.02
N MET A 293 -14.23 11.32 -0.75
CA MET A 293 -15.12 11.94 -1.74
C MET A 293 -14.90 11.38 -3.15
N GLY A 294 -13.83 10.60 -3.35
CA GLY A 294 -13.44 10.07 -4.65
C GLY A 294 -13.14 11.16 -5.69
N LYS A 295 -12.64 12.31 -5.24
CA LYS A 295 -12.35 13.47 -6.12
C LYS A 295 -11.30 14.40 -5.51
N LYS A 296 -10.78 15.30 -6.35
CA LYS A 296 -10.02 16.46 -5.88
C LYS A 296 -10.91 17.43 -5.11
N VAL A 297 -10.38 18.04 -4.08
CA VAL A 297 -11.03 19.09 -3.29
C VAL A 297 -10.11 20.30 -3.19
N ASN A 298 -10.67 21.48 -2.95
CA ASN A 298 -9.87 22.68 -2.82
C ASN A 298 -8.97 22.57 -1.57
N ARG A 299 -7.66 22.72 -1.76
CA ARG A 299 -6.65 22.60 -0.71
C ARG A 299 -6.87 23.62 0.42
N ALA A 300 -7.25 24.85 0.11
CA ALA A 300 -7.49 25.89 1.09
C ALA A 300 -8.62 25.53 2.08
N GLN A 301 -9.53 24.62 1.70
CA GLN A 301 -10.62 24.15 2.56
C GLN A 301 -10.21 23.02 3.53
N VAL A 302 -9.10 22.30 3.25
CA VAL A 302 -8.73 21.08 3.99
C VAL A 302 -7.33 21.13 4.60
N ALA A 303 -6.44 22.00 4.13
CA ALA A 303 -5.08 22.13 4.60
C ALA A 303 -4.81 23.48 5.22
N GLN A 304 -4.55 23.53 6.54
CA GLN A 304 -3.97 24.68 7.16
C GLN A 304 -2.44 24.66 6.94
N ASN A 305 -1.95 25.58 6.08
CA ASN A 305 -0.56 26.03 5.96
C ASN A 305 0.56 24.99 6.13
N GLN A 306 0.69 24.02 5.22
CA GLN A 306 1.91 23.23 5.07
C GLN A 306 2.50 23.46 3.68
N SER A 307 3.60 24.19 3.60
CA SER A 307 4.42 24.30 2.40
C SER A 307 5.29 23.04 2.27
N LEU A 308 4.94 22.16 1.35
CA LEU A 308 5.83 21.07 0.91
C LEU A 308 6.63 21.54 -0.30
N PRO A 309 7.81 20.99 -0.59
CA PRO A 309 8.62 21.31 -1.77
C PRO A 309 7.98 20.71 -3.04
N PHE A 310 6.77 21.17 -3.38
CA PHE A 310 5.99 20.58 -4.48
C PHE A 310 6.66 20.73 -5.85
N GLN A 311 7.54 21.69 -6.05
CA GLN A 311 8.24 21.87 -7.32
C GLN A 311 9.19 20.70 -7.61
N ASP A 312 10.00 20.29 -6.62
CA ASP A 312 10.90 19.15 -6.77
C ASP A 312 10.15 17.82 -6.92
N ILE A 313 9.05 17.68 -6.15
CA ILE A 313 8.15 16.53 -6.25
C ILE A 313 7.53 16.46 -7.64
N LYS A 314 6.95 17.56 -8.14
CA LYS A 314 6.37 17.66 -9.49
C LYS A 314 7.39 17.35 -10.58
N LYS A 315 8.62 17.84 -10.40
CA LYS A 315 9.73 17.56 -11.32
C LYS A 315 10.00 16.05 -11.43
N ALA A 316 10.04 15.32 -10.32
CA ALA A 316 10.25 13.86 -10.34
C ALA A 316 9.17 13.13 -11.18
N PHE A 317 7.90 13.54 -11.08
CA PHE A 317 6.83 12.99 -11.92
C PHE A 317 7.03 13.30 -13.40
N VAL A 318 7.34 14.56 -13.73
CA VAL A 318 7.55 15.02 -15.12
C VAL A 318 8.74 14.28 -15.75
N ASP A 319 9.86 14.21 -15.06
CA ASP A 319 11.08 13.60 -15.55
C ASP A 319 10.88 12.10 -15.78
N SER A 320 10.27 11.39 -14.82
CA SER A 320 9.98 9.95 -14.96
C SER A 320 8.99 9.65 -16.10
N TYR A 321 7.96 10.47 -16.27
CA TYR A 321 7.02 10.30 -17.39
C TYR A 321 7.72 10.52 -18.73
N ARG A 322 8.50 11.60 -18.88
CA ARG A 322 9.21 11.92 -20.12
C ARG A 322 10.29 10.91 -20.45
N GLU A 323 10.99 10.38 -19.46
CA GLU A 323 12.06 9.40 -19.65
C GLU A 323 11.55 8.13 -20.34
N PHE A 324 10.36 7.64 -20.00
CA PHE A 324 9.77 6.47 -20.65
C PHE A 324 9.52 6.70 -22.14
N PHE A 325 9.12 7.91 -22.53
CA PHE A 325 8.79 8.25 -23.93
C PHE A 325 9.96 8.86 -24.70
N SER A 326 11.13 9.06 -24.09
CA SER A 326 12.31 9.58 -24.80
C SER A 326 12.79 8.55 -25.82
N GLN A 327 13.07 9.01 -27.06
CA GLN A 327 13.48 8.16 -28.19
C GLN A 327 14.98 7.81 -28.16
N GLU A 328 15.78 8.34 -27.23
CA GLU A 328 17.21 8.08 -27.19
C GLU A 328 17.51 6.69 -26.60
N ALA A 329 17.95 5.81 -27.49
CA ALA A 329 18.57 4.50 -27.25
C ALA A 329 17.70 3.46 -26.51
N ILE A 330 16.96 2.69 -27.26
CA ILE A 330 16.04 1.62 -26.85
C ILE A 330 16.61 0.61 -25.84
N THR A 331 17.92 0.38 -25.75
CA THR A 331 18.49 -0.67 -24.90
C THR A 331 19.10 -0.17 -23.58
N LYS A 332 19.77 0.99 -23.56
CA LYS A 332 20.37 1.55 -22.33
C LYS A 332 19.38 2.32 -21.45
N ASN A 333 18.44 3.05 -22.10
CA ASN A 333 17.45 3.86 -21.36
C ASN A 333 16.34 3.04 -20.72
N GLU A 334 15.98 1.90 -21.32
CA GLU A 334 14.95 1.01 -20.76
C GLU A 334 15.41 0.41 -19.43
N PHE A 335 16.65 -0.09 -19.36
CA PHE A 335 17.22 -0.58 -18.12
C PHE A 335 17.33 0.53 -17.06
N ASN A 336 17.73 1.73 -17.45
CA ASN A 336 17.88 2.88 -16.56
C ASN A 336 16.51 3.32 -15.99
N PHE A 337 15.46 3.35 -16.83
CA PHE A 337 14.10 3.63 -16.40
C PHE A 337 13.59 2.57 -15.42
N LEU A 338 13.72 1.28 -15.75
CA LEU A 338 13.32 0.17 -14.89
C LEU A 338 14.09 0.16 -13.57
N TYR A 339 15.40 0.49 -13.60
CA TYR A 339 16.22 0.68 -12.40
C TYR A 339 15.71 1.83 -11.53
N LYS A 340 15.40 3.00 -12.11
CA LYS A 340 14.86 4.15 -11.38
C LYS A 340 13.46 3.88 -10.83
N LEU A 341 12.68 3.03 -11.48
CA LEU A 341 11.41 2.52 -10.94
C LEU A 341 11.63 1.52 -9.80
N GLY A 342 12.82 0.93 -9.67
CA GLY A 342 13.10 -0.07 -8.68
C GLY A 342 12.65 -1.49 -9.01
N VAL A 343 12.21 -1.74 -10.23
CA VAL A 343 11.75 -3.06 -10.69
C VAL A 343 12.86 -3.95 -11.21
N VAL A 344 14.09 -3.42 -11.34
CA VAL A 344 15.34 -4.17 -11.59
C VAL A 344 16.45 -3.63 -10.70
N ASN A 345 17.40 -4.49 -10.35
CA ASN A 345 18.63 -4.13 -9.64
C ASN A 345 19.81 -4.11 -10.62
N TYR A 346 20.86 -3.32 -10.30
CA TYR A 346 22.14 -3.38 -11.02
C TYR A 346 22.79 -4.73 -10.81
#